data_1286982a62eca21014f987f0d18585b1
#
_entry.id   1286982a62eca21014f987f0d18585b1
#
_cell.length_a   1.000
_cell.length_b   1.000
_cell.length_c   1.000
_cell.angle_alpha   90.00
_cell.angle_beta   90.00
_cell.angle_gamma   90.00
#
_symmetry.space_group_name_H-M   'P 1'
#
loop_
_entity.id
_entity.type
_entity.pdbx_description
1 polymer ?
#
loop_
_entity_poly.entity_id
_entity_poly.type
_entity_poly.pdbx_seq_one_letter_code
_entity_poly.pdbx_strand_id
1 'polypeptide(L)'
;MTIDEKYMRRCIQLARNGICHAAPNPMVGAVIVRDGKIIGEGYHVRCGEGHAEVNAIASVKDESLLKDATIYVSLEPCSHYGKTPPCADLIIRKGIPRVVVGCVDPFSLVAGRGIQKLRDAGIEVTVGVLEKECRELIRAFVTFNLKKRPYITLKWAQVEKYIDLMIQ
;
A
#
# COMPACT_ATOMS: atom_id res chain seq x y z
N MET A 1 -14.09 -3.60 15.06
CA MET A 1 -13.48 -3.06 13.80
C MET A 1 -13.71 -1.56 13.79
N THR A 2 -12.63 -0.78 13.83
CA THR A 2 -12.70 0.68 13.77
C THR A 2 -12.99 1.16 12.34
N ILE A 3 -13.31 2.45 12.19
CA ILE A 3 -13.54 3.05 10.87
C ILE A 3 -12.26 3.03 10.02
N ASP A 4 -11.10 3.29 10.65
CA ASP A 4 -9.82 3.26 9.97
C ASP A 4 -9.43 1.85 9.52
N GLU A 5 -9.70 0.82 10.33
CA GLU A 5 -9.51 -0.58 9.93
C GLU A 5 -10.39 -0.98 8.74
N LYS A 6 -11.62 -0.47 8.68
CA LYS A 6 -12.54 -0.74 7.55
C LYS A 6 -11.92 -0.28 6.23
N TYR A 7 -11.43 0.96 6.16
CA TYR A 7 -10.86 1.51 4.93
C TYR A 7 -9.46 0.95 4.65
N MET A 8 -8.67 0.65 5.67
CA MET A 8 -7.39 -0.02 5.49
C MET A 8 -7.55 -1.44 4.92
N ARG A 9 -8.58 -2.20 5.33
CA ARG A 9 -8.91 -3.48 4.67
C ARG A 9 -9.22 -3.31 3.19
N ARG A 10 -9.89 -2.22 2.82
CA ARG A 10 -10.13 -1.91 1.40
C ARG A 10 -8.84 -1.62 0.66
N CYS A 11 -7.89 -0.88 1.26
CA CYS A 11 -6.56 -0.68 0.68
C CYS A 11 -5.85 -2.02 0.43
N ILE A 12 -5.89 -2.95 1.41
CA ILE A 12 -5.28 -4.29 1.29
C ILE A 12 -5.95 -5.10 0.16
N GLN A 13 -7.27 -5.03 0.01
CA GLN A 13 -7.99 -5.71 -1.08
C GLN A 13 -7.56 -5.17 -2.45
N LEU A 14 -7.51 -3.85 -2.61
CA LEU A 14 -7.07 -3.19 -3.84
C LEU A 14 -5.62 -3.56 -4.20
N ALA A 15 -4.72 -3.52 -3.22
CA ALA A 15 -3.31 -3.83 -3.40
C ALA A 15 -3.07 -5.24 -4.00
N ARG A 16 -3.90 -6.22 -3.62
CA ARG A 16 -3.81 -7.60 -4.15
C ARG A 16 -4.01 -7.70 -5.66
N ASN A 17 -4.68 -6.74 -6.29
CA ASN A 17 -4.83 -6.70 -7.73
C ASN A 17 -3.48 -6.47 -8.45
N GLY A 18 -2.49 -5.92 -7.77
CA GLY A 18 -1.13 -5.73 -8.29
C GLY A 18 -0.23 -6.98 -8.28
N ILE A 19 -0.71 -8.14 -7.78
CA ILE A 19 0.12 -9.32 -7.51
C ILE A 19 0.94 -9.81 -8.71
N CYS A 20 0.41 -9.69 -9.92
CA CYS A 20 1.07 -10.19 -11.14
C CYS A 20 2.05 -9.19 -11.77
N HIS A 21 1.94 -7.90 -11.47
CA HIS A 21 2.62 -6.85 -12.25
C HIS A 21 3.37 -5.80 -11.41
N ALA A 22 3.10 -5.71 -10.11
CA ALA A 22 3.76 -4.73 -9.24
C ALA A 22 5.25 -5.02 -9.02
N ALA A 23 5.64 -6.31 -8.99
CA ALA A 23 7.04 -6.70 -8.75
C ALA A 23 8.01 -6.06 -9.76
N PRO A 24 9.21 -5.62 -9.32
CA PRO A 24 9.81 -5.74 -7.98
C PRO A 24 9.29 -4.75 -6.92
N ASN A 25 8.39 -3.85 -7.28
CA ASN A 25 7.78 -2.90 -6.35
C ASN A 25 6.79 -3.61 -5.41
N PRO A 26 6.50 -3.03 -4.23
CA PRO A 26 5.51 -3.60 -3.31
C PRO A 26 4.09 -3.45 -3.85
N MET A 27 3.23 -4.38 -3.47
CA MET A 27 1.78 -4.23 -3.66
C MET A 27 1.25 -3.18 -2.68
N VAL A 28 0.72 -2.08 -3.19
CA VAL A 28 0.17 -0.98 -2.40
C VAL A 28 -1.23 -0.65 -2.89
N GLY A 29 -2.12 -0.35 -1.97
CA GLY A 29 -3.45 0.16 -2.24
C GLY A 29 -3.73 1.43 -1.46
N ALA A 30 -4.54 2.32 -2.04
CA ALA A 30 -4.94 3.57 -1.42
C ALA A 30 -6.43 3.83 -1.62
N VAL A 31 -7.06 4.43 -0.62
CA VAL A 31 -8.48 4.80 -0.60
C VAL A 31 -8.61 6.22 -0.08
N ILE A 32 -9.44 7.03 -0.73
CA ILE A 32 -9.73 8.40 -0.31
C ILE A 32 -11.18 8.45 0.16
N VAL A 33 -11.38 8.96 1.37
CA VAL A 33 -12.68 8.98 2.04
C VAL A 33 -13.02 10.40 2.45
N ARG A 34 -14.27 10.81 2.19
CA ARG A 34 -14.89 12.04 2.70
C ARG A 34 -16.28 11.73 3.21
N ASP A 35 -16.63 12.24 4.39
CA ASP A 35 -17.96 12.07 5.01
C ASP A 35 -18.42 10.59 5.04
N GLY A 36 -17.48 9.66 5.37
CA GLY A 36 -17.76 8.24 5.44
C GLY A 36 -17.96 7.54 4.08
N LYS A 37 -17.78 8.25 2.96
CA LYS A 37 -17.92 7.72 1.60
C LYS A 37 -16.56 7.67 0.92
N ILE A 38 -16.30 6.58 0.20
CA ILE A 38 -15.13 6.46 -0.67
C ILE A 38 -15.36 7.33 -1.91
N ILE A 39 -14.45 8.28 -2.15
CA ILE A 39 -14.49 9.18 -3.30
C ILE A 39 -13.39 8.90 -4.33
N GLY A 40 -12.37 8.10 -3.94
CA GLY A 40 -11.30 7.66 -4.83
C GLY A 40 -10.64 6.40 -4.33
N GLU A 41 -10.19 5.55 -5.26
CA GLU A 41 -9.50 4.29 -4.99
C GLU A 41 -8.40 4.07 -6.02
N GLY A 42 -7.31 3.45 -5.58
CA GLY A 42 -6.21 3.10 -6.46
C GLY A 42 -5.31 2.02 -5.87
N TYR A 43 -4.55 1.40 -6.72
CA TYR A 43 -3.48 0.47 -6.33
C TYR A 43 -2.30 0.61 -7.29
N HIS A 44 -1.13 0.13 -6.89
CA HIS A 44 0.03 0.08 -7.76
C HIS A 44 -0.15 -1.03 -8.79
N VAL A 45 -0.48 -0.66 -10.02
CA VAL A 45 -0.87 -1.59 -11.09
C VAL A 45 0.34 -2.34 -11.62
N ARG A 46 1.41 -1.61 -11.97
CA ARG A 46 2.61 -2.16 -12.61
C ARG A 46 3.85 -1.38 -12.22
N CYS A 47 4.98 -2.08 -12.09
CA CYS A 47 6.27 -1.46 -11.88
C CYS A 47 6.57 -0.43 -12.98
N GLY A 48 6.97 0.78 -12.56
CA GLY A 48 7.26 1.92 -13.44
C GLY A 48 6.07 2.83 -13.74
N GLU A 49 4.85 2.44 -13.35
CA GLU A 49 3.64 3.26 -13.45
C GLU A 49 3.33 4.00 -12.13
N GLY A 50 2.20 4.72 -12.11
CA GLY A 50 1.75 5.49 -10.95
C GLY A 50 1.61 4.64 -9.68
N HIS A 51 2.00 5.21 -8.55
CA HIS A 51 1.78 4.58 -7.25
C HIS A 51 0.30 4.59 -6.87
N ALA A 52 -0.08 3.82 -5.85
CA ALA A 52 -1.45 3.69 -5.40
C ALA A 52 -2.11 5.03 -5.08
N GLU A 53 -1.37 5.94 -4.43
CA GLU A 53 -1.83 7.28 -4.05
C GLU A 53 -2.12 8.14 -5.29
N VAL A 54 -1.24 8.07 -6.30
CA VAL A 54 -1.43 8.78 -7.59
C VAL A 54 -2.72 8.30 -8.25
N ASN A 55 -2.90 6.98 -8.34
CA ASN A 55 -4.07 6.37 -8.96
C ASN A 55 -5.36 6.67 -8.18
N ALA A 56 -5.29 6.65 -6.83
CA ALA A 56 -6.43 6.98 -5.98
C ALA A 56 -6.84 8.45 -6.16
N ILE A 57 -5.90 9.38 -6.16
CA ILE A 57 -6.16 10.81 -6.37
C ILE A 57 -6.72 11.05 -7.78
N ALA A 58 -6.15 10.42 -8.81
CA ALA A 58 -6.61 10.55 -10.19
C ALA A 58 -8.03 10.00 -10.41
N SER A 59 -8.50 9.08 -9.57
CA SER A 59 -9.86 8.51 -9.65
C SER A 59 -10.94 9.42 -9.04
N VAL A 60 -10.55 10.47 -8.29
CA VAL A 60 -11.49 11.42 -7.67
C VAL A 60 -12.07 12.34 -8.75
N LYS A 61 -13.39 12.35 -8.88
CA LYS A 61 -14.08 13.13 -9.91
C LYS A 61 -14.03 14.63 -9.66
N ASP A 62 -14.11 15.05 -8.40
CA ASP A 62 -14.07 16.44 -7.97
C ASP A 62 -12.92 16.62 -6.98
N GLU A 63 -11.81 17.15 -7.46
CA GLU A 63 -10.60 17.35 -6.65
C GLU A 63 -10.80 18.34 -5.48
N SER A 64 -11.81 19.21 -5.53
CA SER A 64 -12.10 20.13 -4.43
C SER A 64 -12.44 19.41 -3.12
N LEU A 65 -12.96 18.17 -3.22
CA LEU A 65 -13.31 17.31 -2.09
C LEU A 65 -12.09 16.80 -1.31
N LEU A 66 -10.90 16.84 -1.91
CA LEU A 66 -9.66 16.36 -1.29
C LEU A 66 -9.28 17.16 -0.04
N LYS A 67 -9.65 18.44 0.04
CA LYS A 67 -9.33 19.34 1.15
C LYS A 67 -10.01 18.98 2.48
N ASP A 68 -11.05 18.15 2.42
CA ASP A 68 -11.79 17.65 3.60
C ASP A 68 -11.75 16.12 3.68
N ALA A 69 -10.85 15.48 2.94
CA ALA A 69 -10.78 14.03 2.84
C ALA A 69 -9.68 13.43 3.72
N THR A 70 -9.78 12.14 3.97
CA THR A 70 -8.72 11.30 4.53
C THR A 70 -8.24 10.34 3.47
N ILE A 71 -6.93 10.25 3.26
CA ILE A 71 -6.32 9.19 2.45
C ILE A 71 -5.80 8.07 3.33
N TYR A 72 -6.17 6.86 3.01
CA TYR A 72 -5.67 5.62 3.58
C TYR A 72 -4.70 4.98 2.60
N VAL A 73 -3.57 4.50 3.07
CA VAL A 73 -2.57 3.82 2.25
C VAL A 73 -1.93 2.67 3.02
N SER A 74 -1.81 1.51 2.38
CA SER A 74 -1.31 0.30 3.04
C SER A 74 0.19 0.33 3.37
N LEU A 75 0.96 1.21 2.72
CA LEU A 75 2.40 1.41 2.93
C LEU A 75 2.69 2.90 3.01
N GLU A 76 3.73 3.28 3.76
CA GLU A 76 4.22 4.65 3.87
C GLU A 76 4.38 5.33 2.51
N PRO A 77 3.80 6.53 2.28
CA PRO A 77 4.00 7.30 1.05
C PRO A 77 5.47 7.65 0.83
N CYS A 78 5.97 7.42 -0.37
CA CYS A 78 7.36 7.68 -0.70
C CYS A 78 7.70 9.18 -0.56
N SER A 79 8.96 9.45 -0.12
CA SER A 79 9.49 10.81 0.12
C SER A 79 10.66 11.18 -0.79
N HIS A 80 11.19 10.24 -1.56
CA HIS A 80 12.33 10.45 -2.45
C HIS A 80 11.89 10.69 -3.89
N TYR A 81 12.64 11.52 -4.60
CA TYR A 81 12.46 11.72 -6.03
C TYR A 81 12.99 10.52 -6.80
N GLY A 82 12.12 9.88 -7.55
CA GLY A 82 12.46 8.86 -8.53
C GLY A 82 12.17 9.37 -9.95
N LYS A 83 11.51 8.55 -10.76
CA LYS A 83 11.01 8.96 -12.09
C LYS A 83 9.86 9.97 -11.99
N THR A 84 9.15 9.98 -10.87
CA THR A 84 8.03 10.87 -10.58
C THR A 84 8.23 11.57 -9.24
N PRO A 85 7.58 12.72 -9.01
CA PRO A 85 7.59 13.37 -7.69
C PRO A 85 7.06 12.43 -6.60
N PRO A 86 7.56 12.57 -5.36
CA PRO A 86 7.14 11.75 -4.23
C PRO A 86 5.64 11.82 -3.94
N CYS A 87 5.04 10.69 -3.51
CA CYS A 87 3.63 10.66 -3.14
C CYS A 87 3.32 11.56 -1.93
N ALA A 88 4.25 11.69 -0.98
CA ALA A 88 4.10 12.64 0.13
C ALA A 88 3.92 14.09 -0.37
N ASP A 89 4.71 14.52 -1.38
CA ASP A 89 4.59 15.85 -1.97
C ASP A 89 3.27 16.03 -2.73
N LEU A 90 2.79 14.98 -3.39
CA LEU A 90 1.51 15.01 -4.06
C LEU A 90 0.36 15.19 -3.06
N ILE A 91 0.36 14.47 -1.95
CA ILE A 91 -0.64 14.56 -0.89
C ILE A 91 -0.65 15.98 -0.31
N ILE A 92 0.52 16.54 0.01
CA ILE A 92 0.68 17.92 0.52
C ILE A 92 0.10 18.92 -0.48
N ARG A 93 0.52 18.83 -1.75
CA ARG A 93 0.08 19.74 -2.81
C ARG A 93 -1.42 19.71 -3.06
N LYS A 94 -2.07 18.54 -2.90
CA LYS A 94 -3.51 18.36 -3.03
C LYS A 94 -4.27 18.83 -1.80
N GLY A 95 -3.59 19.17 -0.71
CA GLY A 95 -4.16 19.70 0.51
C GLY A 95 -5.02 18.69 1.30
N ILE A 96 -4.68 17.40 1.24
CA ILE A 96 -5.38 16.36 2.00
C ILE A 96 -4.96 16.48 3.47
N PRO A 97 -5.90 16.76 4.41
CA PRO A 97 -5.54 17.11 5.79
C PRO A 97 -5.21 15.92 6.68
N ARG A 98 -5.59 14.70 6.31
CA ARG A 98 -5.38 13.50 7.14
C ARG A 98 -4.91 12.32 6.30
N VAL A 99 -3.89 11.62 6.81
CA VAL A 99 -3.30 10.42 6.20
C VAL A 99 -3.31 9.27 7.22
N VAL A 100 -3.79 8.10 6.81
CA VAL A 100 -3.75 6.87 7.61
C VAL A 100 -2.88 5.85 6.90
N VAL A 101 -1.81 5.42 7.56
CA VAL A 101 -0.78 4.52 7.03
C VAL A 101 -0.90 3.15 7.68
N GLY A 102 -0.89 2.09 6.87
CA GLY A 102 -0.91 0.71 7.34
C GLY A 102 0.41 0.30 8.00
N CYS A 103 1.52 0.39 7.28
CA CYS A 103 2.84 0.11 7.83
C CYS A 103 3.90 1.06 7.27
N VAL A 104 4.97 1.24 8.05
CA VAL A 104 6.17 2.01 7.64
C VAL A 104 6.95 1.20 6.60
N ASP A 105 7.55 1.88 5.63
CA ASP A 105 8.45 1.24 4.66
C ASP A 105 9.70 0.72 5.41
N PRO A 106 9.98 -0.58 5.34
CA PRO A 106 11.13 -1.16 6.04
C PRO A 106 12.48 -0.79 5.41
N PHE A 107 12.51 -0.15 4.26
CA PHE A 107 13.73 0.24 3.60
C PHE A 107 14.34 1.45 4.31
N SER A 108 15.53 1.27 4.92
CA SER A 108 16.15 2.22 5.85
C SER A 108 16.39 3.64 5.32
N LEU A 109 16.48 3.79 4.00
CA LEU A 109 16.63 5.11 3.36
C LEU A 109 15.31 5.90 3.29
N VAL A 110 14.18 5.25 3.55
CA VAL A 110 12.83 5.82 3.41
C VAL A 110 12.09 5.82 4.75
N ALA A 111 12.40 4.85 5.62
CA ALA A 111 11.68 4.56 6.86
C ALA A 111 11.33 5.81 7.68
N GLY A 112 10.05 6.15 7.73
CA GLY A 112 9.51 7.29 8.48
C GLY A 112 9.68 8.66 7.83
N ARG A 113 10.44 8.81 6.74
CA ARG A 113 10.68 10.12 6.11
C ARG A 113 9.44 10.68 5.42
N GLY A 114 8.65 9.82 4.78
CA GLY A 114 7.38 10.21 4.18
C GLY A 114 6.38 10.68 5.22
N ILE A 115 6.28 9.92 6.31
CA ILE A 115 5.44 10.25 7.46
C ILE A 115 5.88 11.58 8.09
N GLN A 116 7.20 11.75 8.34
CA GLN A 116 7.72 12.98 8.92
C GLN A 116 7.45 14.19 8.03
N LYS A 117 7.66 14.06 6.73
CA LYS A 117 7.39 15.14 5.75
C LYS A 117 5.91 15.57 5.75
N LEU A 118 4.98 14.63 5.85
CA LEU A 118 3.56 14.91 5.96
C LEU A 118 3.24 15.66 7.26
N ARG A 119 3.80 15.23 8.39
CA ARG A 119 3.63 15.89 9.70
C ARG A 119 4.22 17.31 9.72
N ASP A 120 5.39 17.50 9.13
CA ASP A 120 6.05 18.82 9.04
C ASP A 120 5.22 19.80 8.18
N ALA A 121 4.41 19.29 7.25
CA ALA A 121 3.44 20.08 6.47
C ALA A 121 2.11 20.31 7.21
N GLY A 122 1.98 19.92 8.48
CA GLY A 122 0.77 20.10 9.28
C GLY A 122 -0.34 19.07 9.03
N ILE A 123 -0.04 17.97 8.34
CA ILE A 123 -1.01 16.91 8.06
C ILE A 123 -1.11 15.97 9.26
N GLU A 124 -2.33 15.62 9.67
CA GLU A 124 -2.56 14.59 10.68
C GLU A 124 -2.20 13.20 10.13
N VAL A 125 -1.26 12.50 10.79
CA VAL A 125 -0.80 11.18 10.34
C VAL A 125 -0.97 10.13 11.42
N THR A 126 -1.86 9.16 11.17
CA THR A 126 -2.04 7.93 11.96
C THR A 126 -1.26 6.80 11.30
N VAL A 127 -0.51 6.01 12.08
CA VAL A 127 0.34 4.92 11.58
C VAL A 127 0.02 3.62 12.30
N GLY A 128 0.15 2.48 11.62
CA GLY A 128 0.05 1.15 12.23
C GLY A 128 -1.36 0.53 12.16
N VAL A 129 -2.25 1.07 11.34
CA VAL A 129 -3.59 0.50 11.18
C VAL A 129 -3.52 -0.76 10.34
N LEU A 130 -3.87 -1.91 10.96
CA LEU A 130 -3.70 -3.26 10.39
C LEU A 130 -2.25 -3.53 9.94
N GLU A 131 -1.29 -3.10 10.76
CA GLU A 131 0.13 -3.15 10.40
C GLU A 131 0.60 -4.57 10.03
N LYS A 132 0.15 -5.58 10.79
CA LYS A 132 0.51 -6.98 10.53
C LYS A 132 0.07 -7.43 9.15
N GLU A 133 -1.17 -7.15 8.78
CA GLU A 133 -1.74 -7.51 7.49
C GLU A 133 -1.07 -6.73 6.33
N CYS A 134 -0.76 -5.47 6.54
CA CYS A 134 -0.03 -4.65 5.56
C CYS A 134 1.41 -5.14 5.35
N ARG A 135 2.12 -5.52 6.42
CA ARG A 135 3.46 -6.12 6.32
C ARG A 135 3.44 -7.47 5.62
N GLU A 136 2.43 -8.30 5.91
CA GLU A 136 2.26 -9.59 5.22
C GLU A 136 2.02 -9.42 3.72
N LEU A 137 1.27 -8.40 3.32
CA LEU A 137 1.03 -8.06 1.92
C LEU A 137 2.32 -7.82 1.13
N ILE A 138 3.30 -7.16 1.76
CA ILE A 138 4.58 -6.78 1.12
C ILE A 138 5.75 -7.70 1.49
N ARG A 139 5.50 -8.88 2.10
CA ARG A 139 6.55 -9.78 2.62
C ARG A 139 7.62 -10.17 1.59
N ALA A 140 7.23 -10.37 0.33
CA ALA A 140 8.18 -10.69 -0.73
C ALA A 140 9.14 -9.52 -1.01
N PHE A 141 8.59 -8.30 -1.10
CA PHE A 141 9.36 -7.06 -1.24
C PHE A 141 10.32 -6.85 -0.06
N VAL A 142 9.84 -7.04 1.17
CA VAL A 142 10.65 -6.93 2.40
C VAL A 142 11.80 -7.95 2.40
N THR A 143 11.50 -9.22 2.08
CA THR A 143 12.50 -10.29 2.04
C THR A 143 13.59 -9.98 1.02
N PHE A 144 13.24 -9.55 -0.18
CA PHE A 144 14.18 -9.20 -1.21
C PHE A 144 15.07 -8.01 -0.81
N ASN A 145 14.47 -6.94 -0.31
CA ASN A 145 15.22 -5.71 -0.01
C ASN A 145 16.09 -5.81 1.25
N LEU A 146 15.62 -6.48 2.31
CA LEU A 146 16.36 -6.59 3.56
C LEU A 146 17.29 -7.81 3.59
N LYS A 147 16.85 -8.96 3.06
CA LYS A 147 17.61 -10.22 3.14
C LYS A 147 18.40 -10.53 1.88
N LYS A 148 18.26 -9.73 0.82
CA LYS A 148 18.94 -9.89 -0.49
C LYS A 148 18.76 -11.29 -1.09
N ARG A 149 17.60 -11.90 -0.87
CA ARG A 149 17.20 -13.19 -1.42
C ARG A 149 15.75 -13.20 -1.86
N PRO A 150 15.33 -14.06 -2.80
CA PRO A 150 13.94 -14.19 -3.18
C PRO A 150 13.09 -14.71 -2.01
N TYR A 151 11.80 -14.35 -2.03
CA TYR A 151 10.79 -14.99 -1.20
C TYR A 151 10.28 -16.23 -1.95
N ILE A 152 10.48 -17.40 -1.36
CA ILE A 152 10.14 -18.68 -2.00
C ILE A 152 8.87 -19.23 -1.34
N THR A 153 7.88 -19.56 -2.15
CA THR A 153 6.67 -20.27 -1.73
C THR A 153 6.66 -21.64 -2.40
N LEU A 154 6.65 -22.69 -1.59
CA LEU A 154 6.47 -24.05 -2.07
C LEU A 154 4.99 -24.41 -1.90
N LYS A 155 4.38 -24.92 -2.95
CA LYS A 155 3.04 -25.49 -2.93
C LYS A 155 3.08 -26.89 -3.51
N TRP A 156 2.62 -27.86 -2.74
CA TRP A 156 2.45 -29.23 -3.23
C TRP A 156 1.03 -29.72 -2.91
N ALA A 157 0.57 -30.67 -3.68
CA ALA A 157 -0.63 -31.43 -3.41
C ALA A 157 -0.26 -32.90 -3.28
N GLN A 158 -0.80 -33.56 -2.26
CA GLN A 158 -0.63 -35.00 -2.05
C GLN A 158 -2.01 -35.66 -2.06
N VAL A 159 -2.11 -36.76 -2.82
CA VAL A 159 -3.33 -37.57 -2.91
C VAL A 159 -2.97 -38.95 -2.34
N GLU A 160 -3.46 -39.28 -1.16
CA GLU A 160 -3.15 -40.53 -0.46
C GLU A 160 -3.46 -41.79 -1.27
N LYS A 161 -4.49 -41.75 -2.11
CA LYS A 161 -4.92 -42.91 -2.92
C LYS A 161 -3.94 -43.35 -4.03
N TYR A 162 -2.93 -42.56 -4.41
CA TYR A 162 -2.00 -42.94 -5.49
C TYR A 162 -0.73 -43.63 -4.99
N ILE A 163 -0.43 -43.58 -3.70
CA ILE A 163 0.75 -44.25 -3.15
C ILE A 163 0.55 -45.76 -3.13
N ASP A 164 -0.66 -46.24 -2.82
CA ASP A 164 -0.97 -47.69 -2.78
C ASP A 164 -0.98 -48.35 -4.16
N LEU A 165 -1.14 -47.61 -5.26
CA LEU A 165 -1.13 -48.12 -6.62
C LEU A 165 0.29 -48.24 -7.23
N MET A 166 1.30 -47.60 -6.62
CA MET A 166 2.69 -47.68 -7.12
C MET A 166 3.55 -48.68 -6.35
N ILE A 167 3.03 -49.35 -5.31
CA ILE A 167 3.72 -50.33 -4.49
C ILE A 167 3.25 -51.77 -4.80
N GLN A 168 2.29 -51.97 -5.69
CA GLN A 168 1.90 -53.28 -6.26
C GLN A 168 2.54 -53.52 -7.61
#